data_31c0a447705010a964b56df97ca5e64f
#
_entry.id   31c0a447705010a964b56df97ca5e64f
#
_cell.length_a   1.000
_cell.length_b   1.000
_cell.length_c   1.000
_cell.angle_alpha   90.00
_cell.angle_beta   90.00
_cell.angle_gamma   90.00
#
_symmetry.space_group_name_H-M   'P 1'
#
loop_
_entity.id
_entity.type
_entity.pdbx_description
1 polymer ?
#
loop_
_entity_poly.entity_id
_entity_poly.type
_entity_poly.pdbx_seq_one_letter_code
_entity_poly.pdbx_strand_id
1 'polypeptide(L)'
;MDKGTEEIIRKGVAGQIVETYEDTVVRGEVVSTRYVGASHDTSHAELIRYGTRVYEVDRDDTIEKVVPYDSGEGGILYFKSGVTMTYSKVMTCNSTAYYSGGDGGAAWTTAVGAKVGIGTIAVDPTVIPYYTKMFIQASNGSRVYGMGTALDCGGAIKGNIVDLWFPSFADCRSWGRRNVTVYILDRKSS
;
A
#
# COMPACT_ATOMS: atom_id res chain seq x y z
N MET A 1 -11.48 -10.23 5.21
CA MET A 1 -11.31 -9.07 6.10
C MET A 1 -10.28 -8.15 5.44
N ASP A 2 -10.45 -6.86 5.56
CA ASP A 2 -9.57 -5.87 4.95
C ASP A 2 -8.23 -5.81 5.68
N LYS A 3 -7.15 -5.48 4.95
CA LYS A 3 -5.80 -5.43 5.52
C LYS A 3 -5.77 -4.42 6.68
N GLY A 4 -5.24 -4.86 7.82
CA GLY A 4 -5.15 -4.06 9.04
C GLY A 4 -6.35 -4.19 9.97
N THR A 5 -7.37 -4.99 9.60
CA THR A 5 -8.43 -5.36 10.53
C THR A 5 -8.04 -6.61 11.30
N GLU A 6 -8.43 -6.67 12.57
CA GLU A 6 -8.22 -7.80 13.45
C GLU A 6 -9.56 -8.29 14.00
N GLU A 7 -9.73 -9.60 14.06
CA GLU A 7 -10.88 -10.25 14.69
C GLU A 7 -10.38 -11.31 15.65
N ILE A 8 -10.73 -11.18 16.92
CA ILE A 8 -10.42 -12.20 17.91
C ILE A 8 -11.38 -13.36 17.73
N ILE A 9 -10.89 -14.46 17.17
CA ILE A 9 -11.67 -15.68 16.95
C ILE A 9 -11.85 -16.45 18.26
N ARG A 10 -10.83 -16.42 19.11
CA ARG A 10 -10.84 -17.06 20.42
C ARG A 10 -9.93 -16.29 21.36
N LYS A 11 -10.47 -15.85 22.49
CA LYS A 11 -9.64 -15.21 23.53
C LYS A 11 -8.66 -16.21 24.12
N GLY A 12 -7.47 -15.75 24.39
CA GLY A 12 -6.48 -16.50 25.15
C GLY A 12 -6.96 -16.75 26.58
N VAL A 13 -6.68 -17.90 27.12
CA VAL A 13 -6.92 -18.27 28.51
C VAL A 13 -5.56 -18.60 29.13
N ALA A 14 -5.20 -17.90 30.19
CA ALA A 14 -4.00 -18.20 30.95
C ALA A 14 -4.16 -19.59 31.59
N GLY A 15 -3.19 -20.45 31.36
CA GLY A 15 -3.14 -21.75 32.04
C GLY A 15 -2.78 -21.62 33.50
N GLN A 16 -3.27 -22.55 34.29
CA GLN A 16 -2.85 -22.73 35.67
C GLN A 16 -2.10 -24.05 35.77
N ILE A 17 -1.02 -24.04 36.52
CA ILE A 17 -0.34 -25.25 36.93
C ILE A 17 -0.77 -25.51 38.36
N VAL A 18 -1.47 -26.61 38.59
CA VAL A 18 -1.84 -27.06 39.94
C VAL A 18 -0.85 -28.12 40.36
N GLU A 19 0.04 -27.77 41.27
CA GLU A 19 0.97 -28.72 41.87
C GLU A 19 0.33 -29.36 43.11
N THR A 20 0.40 -30.67 43.18
CA THR A 20 -0.15 -31.43 44.31
C THR A 20 0.97 -31.99 45.15
N TYR A 21 0.87 -31.72 46.43
CA TYR A 21 1.80 -32.18 47.44
C TYR A 21 1.08 -33.04 48.48
N GLU A 22 1.72 -34.05 48.99
CA GLU A 22 1.23 -34.92 50.06
C GLU A 22 2.05 -34.64 51.31
N ASP A 23 1.37 -34.21 52.37
CA ASP A 23 2.01 -33.91 53.64
C ASP A 23 1.80 -35.11 54.60
N THR A 24 2.89 -35.59 55.22
CA THR A 24 2.81 -36.48 56.34
C THR A 24 2.79 -35.69 57.65
N VAL A 25 1.66 -35.85 58.39
CA VAL A 25 1.48 -35.13 59.67
C VAL A 25 1.59 -36.07 60.83
N VAL A 26 2.46 -35.75 61.82
CA VAL A 26 2.58 -36.50 63.04
C VAL A 26 2.33 -35.52 64.19
N ARG A 27 1.36 -35.89 65.05
CA ARG A 27 0.94 -35.09 66.22
C ARG A 27 0.55 -33.64 65.88
N GLY A 28 0.01 -33.42 64.67
CA GLY A 28 -0.42 -32.09 64.21
C GLY A 28 0.68 -31.25 63.52
N GLU A 29 1.90 -31.76 63.41
CA GLU A 29 3.00 -31.10 62.70
C GLU A 29 3.30 -31.82 61.38
N VAL A 30 3.54 -31.07 60.31
CA VAL A 30 3.98 -31.61 59.03
C VAL A 30 5.44 -32.00 59.17
N VAL A 31 5.72 -33.33 59.08
CA VAL A 31 7.06 -33.88 59.21
C VAL A 31 7.75 -34.16 57.88
N SER A 32 7.00 -34.29 56.83
CA SER A 32 7.50 -34.36 55.43
C SER A 32 6.44 -33.94 54.44
N THR A 33 6.88 -33.33 53.35
CA THR A 33 6.07 -32.97 52.18
C THR A 33 6.67 -33.71 50.97
N ARG A 34 5.82 -34.42 50.24
CA ARG A 34 6.19 -35.11 49.00
C ARG A 34 5.46 -34.52 47.83
N TYR A 35 6.18 -34.12 46.78
CA TYR A 35 5.56 -33.75 45.54
C TYR A 35 4.92 -34.97 44.87
N VAL A 36 3.63 -34.87 44.50
CA VAL A 36 2.87 -35.96 43.90
C VAL A 36 2.74 -35.80 42.40
N GLY A 37 2.64 -34.58 41.92
CA GLY A 37 2.51 -34.27 40.49
C GLY A 37 1.97 -32.89 40.22
N ALA A 38 1.97 -32.51 38.94
CA ALA A 38 1.31 -31.30 38.45
C ALA A 38 0.24 -31.66 37.44
N SER A 39 -0.90 -31.03 37.52
CA SER A 39 -1.88 -31.02 36.45
C SER A 39 -1.79 -29.67 35.72
N HIS A 40 -1.77 -29.72 34.40
CA HIS A 40 -1.83 -28.53 33.57
C HIS A 40 -3.29 -28.29 33.20
N ASP A 41 -3.81 -27.13 33.57
CA ASP A 41 -5.07 -26.69 33.02
C ASP A 41 -4.88 -26.23 31.57
N THR A 42 -5.89 -26.43 30.75
CA THR A 42 -5.85 -26.17 29.32
C THR A 42 -5.75 -24.65 29.04
N SER A 43 -4.52 -24.16 28.92
CA SER A 43 -4.29 -22.84 28.35
C SER A 43 -4.60 -22.87 26.87
N HIS A 44 -5.25 -21.82 26.39
CA HIS A 44 -5.47 -21.62 24.96
C HIS A 44 -4.79 -20.34 24.51
N ALA A 45 -3.96 -20.43 23.49
CA ALA A 45 -3.47 -19.24 22.82
C ALA A 45 -4.61 -18.42 22.24
N GLU A 46 -4.52 -17.12 22.33
CA GLU A 46 -5.41 -16.23 21.60
C GLU A 46 -5.26 -16.48 20.11
N LEU A 47 -6.38 -16.62 19.41
CA LEU A 47 -6.41 -16.78 17.96
C LEU A 47 -6.99 -15.51 17.34
N ILE A 48 -6.13 -14.77 16.65
CA ILE A 48 -6.49 -13.55 15.96
C ILE A 48 -6.48 -13.83 14.45
N ARG A 49 -7.54 -13.44 13.77
CA ARG A 49 -7.60 -13.41 12.31
C ARG A 49 -7.19 -12.03 11.83
N TYR A 50 -6.17 -11.98 10.99
CA TYR A 50 -5.75 -10.76 10.32
C TYR A 50 -6.38 -10.64 8.94
N GLY A 51 -6.88 -9.46 8.64
CA GLY A 51 -7.34 -9.13 7.30
C GLY A 51 -6.15 -8.96 6.36
N THR A 52 -6.17 -9.71 5.26
CA THR A 52 -5.12 -9.66 4.22
C THR A 52 -5.62 -9.08 2.90
N ARG A 53 -6.94 -8.82 2.80
CA ARG A 53 -7.53 -8.28 1.57
C ARG A 53 -7.00 -6.88 1.33
N VAL A 54 -6.26 -6.73 0.24
CA VAL A 54 -5.82 -5.44 -0.29
C VAL A 54 -6.78 -5.10 -1.42
N TYR A 55 -7.53 -4.02 -1.27
CA TYR A 55 -8.23 -3.45 -2.41
C TYR A 55 -7.18 -2.76 -3.29
N GLU A 56 -7.08 -3.17 -4.54
CA GLU A 56 -6.40 -2.36 -5.54
C GLU A 56 -7.37 -1.26 -5.95
N VAL A 57 -6.87 -0.02 -6.01
CA VAL A 57 -7.65 1.09 -6.55
C VAL A 57 -7.79 0.85 -8.03
N ASP A 58 -9.02 0.78 -8.52
CA ASP A 58 -9.27 0.72 -9.94
C ASP A 58 -8.62 1.93 -10.61
N ARG A 59 -8.07 1.72 -11.80
CA ARG A 59 -7.28 2.75 -12.46
C ARG A 59 -8.04 4.04 -12.73
N ASP A 60 -9.33 3.95 -12.95
CA ASP A 60 -10.24 5.06 -13.23
C ASP A 60 -11.02 5.54 -11.99
N ASP A 61 -10.71 4.98 -10.81
CA ASP A 61 -11.31 5.44 -9.56
C ASP A 61 -10.95 6.91 -9.29
N THR A 62 -11.86 7.62 -8.68
CA THR A 62 -11.71 9.05 -8.44
C THR A 62 -11.51 9.34 -6.97
N ILE A 63 -10.64 10.30 -6.68
CA ILE A 63 -10.49 10.81 -5.32
C ILE A 63 -11.77 11.57 -4.93
N GLU A 64 -12.37 11.14 -3.83
CA GLU A 64 -13.51 11.79 -3.21
C GLU A 64 -13.04 12.88 -2.23
N LYS A 65 -11.99 12.56 -1.44
CA LYS A 65 -11.47 13.46 -0.42
C LYS A 65 -9.96 13.29 -0.25
N VAL A 66 -9.28 14.40 -0.03
CA VAL A 66 -7.86 14.42 0.38
C VAL A 66 -7.78 14.99 1.79
N VAL A 67 -7.11 14.28 2.70
CA VAL A 67 -6.87 14.73 4.07
C VAL A 67 -5.36 14.81 4.30
N PRO A 68 -4.77 16.02 4.26
CA PRO A 68 -3.37 16.20 4.61
C PRO A 68 -3.11 15.84 6.08
N TYR A 69 -1.89 15.43 6.39
CA TYR A 69 -1.45 15.28 7.77
C TYR A 69 -1.16 16.65 8.41
N ASP A 70 -1.31 16.75 9.71
CA ASP A 70 -1.02 17.97 10.48
C ASP A 70 0.45 18.41 10.37
N SER A 71 1.36 17.47 10.06
CA SER A 71 2.78 17.75 9.79
C SER A 71 3.02 18.61 8.55
N GLY A 72 2.01 18.75 7.69
CA GLY A 72 2.09 19.47 6.42
C GLY A 72 2.70 18.66 5.27
N GLU A 73 3.27 17.49 5.52
CA GLU A 73 3.79 16.58 4.50
C GLU A 73 2.96 15.30 4.43
N GLY A 74 2.49 14.95 3.23
CA GLY A 74 1.69 13.76 3.01
C GLY A 74 0.23 13.86 3.47
N GLY A 75 -0.44 12.70 3.47
CA GLY A 75 -1.85 12.62 3.85
C GLY A 75 -2.52 11.35 3.38
N ILE A 76 -3.85 11.36 3.39
CA ILE A 76 -4.70 10.23 3.00
C ILE A 76 -5.57 10.64 1.83
N LEU A 77 -5.60 9.79 0.80
CA LEU A 77 -6.55 9.84 -0.31
C LEU A 77 -7.72 8.90 0.00
N TYR A 78 -8.91 9.40 -0.06
CA TYR A 78 -10.14 8.62 0.00
C TYR A 78 -10.72 8.53 -1.40
N PHE A 79 -10.98 7.34 -1.88
CA PHE A 79 -11.53 7.08 -3.20
C PHE A 79 -13.02 6.78 -3.13
N LYS A 80 -13.75 7.03 -4.22
CA LYS A 80 -15.20 6.76 -4.29
C LYS A 80 -15.54 5.28 -4.11
N SER A 81 -14.62 4.37 -4.43
CA SER A 81 -14.74 2.94 -4.13
C SER A 81 -14.73 2.60 -2.64
N GLY A 82 -14.39 3.57 -1.77
CA GLY A 82 -14.16 3.35 -0.34
C GLY A 82 -12.73 2.93 0.01
N VAL A 83 -11.85 2.74 -1.00
CA VAL A 83 -10.43 2.46 -0.77
C VAL A 83 -9.73 3.71 -0.26
N THR A 84 -8.72 3.55 0.58
CA THR A 84 -7.85 4.63 1.04
C THR A 84 -6.39 4.33 0.72
N MET A 85 -5.63 5.39 0.41
CA MET A 85 -4.19 5.31 0.22
C MET A 85 -3.49 6.46 0.93
N THR A 86 -2.29 6.22 1.44
CA THR A 86 -1.45 7.28 1.96
C THR A 86 -0.48 7.78 0.90
N TYR A 87 -0.19 9.07 0.95
CA TYR A 87 0.80 9.70 0.10
C TYR A 87 1.79 10.49 0.95
N SER A 88 3.04 10.52 0.53
CA SER A 88 4.11 11.26 1.21
C SER A 88 4.32 12.66 0.62
N LYS A 89 3.94 12.87 -0.64
CA LYS A 89 4.16 14.14 -1.33
C LYS A 89 3.10 14.35 -2.40
N VAL A 90 2.72 15.61 -2.60
CA VAL A 90 1.91 16.03 -3.73
C VAL A 90 2.70 17.00 -4.61
N MET A 91 2.59 16.87 -5.92
CA MET A 91 3.28 17.70 -6.91
C MET A 91 2.33 18.12 -8.01
N THR A 92 2.48 19.35 -8.48
CA THR A 92 1.87 19.77 -9.75
C THR A 92 2.89 19.58 -10.86
N CYS A 93 2.52 18.78 -11.85
CA CYS A 93 3.36 18.50 -13.01
C CYS A 93 2.63 18.89 -14.30
N ASN A 94 3.39 19.13 -15.37
CA ASN A 94 2.87 19.16 -16.72
C ASN A 94 2.92 17.75 -17.30
N SER A 95 1.79 17.22 -17.79
CA SER A 95 1.76 15.90 -18.39
C SER A 95 1.66 15.96 -19.89
N THR A 96 2.37 15.02 -20.53
CA THR A 96 2.22 14.62 -21.92
C THR A 96 1.72 13.18 -21.99
N ALA A 97 1.54 12.66 -23.18
CA ALA A 97 1.10 11.29 -23.41
C ALA A 97 1.89 10.66 -24.53
N TYR A 98 2.28 9.41 -24.37
CA TYR A 98 3.00 8.64 -25.37
C TYR A 98 2.40 7.23 -25.52
N TYR A 99 2.70 6.59 -26.66
CA TYR A 99 2.31 5.22 -26.97
C TYR A 99 3.50 4.47 -27.57
N SER A 100 3.43 3.17 -27.68
CA SER A 100 4.51 2.34 -28.21
C SER A 100 4.13 1.69 -29.51
N GLY A 101 5.14 1.52 -30.41
CA GLY A 101 4.98 0.91 -31.71
C GLY A 101 4.36 1.85 -32.76
N GLY A 102 4.29 1.37 -33.99
CA GLY A 102 3.83 2.15 -35.15
C GLY A 102 4.80 3.26 -35.56
N ASP A 103 4.39 4.06 -36.54
CA ASP A 103 5.18 5.20 -37.00
C ASP A 103 5.19 6.32 -35.96
N GLY A 104 6.36 6.56 -35.36
CA GLY A 104 6.56 7.60 -34.34
C GLY A 104 6.19 7.18 -32.90
N GLY A 105 5.90 5.91 -32.66
CA GLY A 105 5.71 5.38 -31.31
C GLY A 105 7.03 5.10 -30.60
N ALA A 106 7.01 5.12 -29.27
CA ALA A 106 8.15 4.79 -28.44
C ALA A 106 8.47 3.27 -28.45
N ALA A 107 9.62 2.90 -27.88
CA ALA A 107 9.99 1.50 -27.68
C ALA A 107 8.99 0.76 -26.78
N TRP A 108 8.97 -0.57 -26.90
CA TRP A 108 8.15 -1.43 -26.04
C TRP A 108 8.81 -1.75 -24.70
N THR A 109 10.02 -1.24 -24.46
CA THR A 109 10.80 -1.47 -23.26
C THR A 109 11.15 -0.13 -22.62
N THR A 110 10.91 -0.02 -21.34
CA THR A 110 11.19 1.18 -20.54
C THR A 110 12.68 1.33 -20.25
N ALA A 111 13.08 2.50 -19.74
CA ALA A 111 14.45 2.76 -19.29
C ALA A 111 14.95 1.80 -18.20
N VAL A 112 14.06 1.21 -17.41
CA VAL A 112 14.40 0.21 -16.38
C VAL A 112 14.33 -1.24 -16.91
N GLY A 113 14.11 -1.44 -18.22
CA GLY A 113 14.05 -2.77 -18.82
C GLY A 113 12.70 -3.48 -18.69
N ALA A 114 11.70 -2.86 -18.13
CA ALA A 114 10.36 -3.42 -18.05
C ALA A 114 9.59 -3.23 -19.36
N LYS A 115 8.62 -4.13 -19.62
CA LYS A 115 7.70 -3.93 -20.74
C LYS A 115 6.78 -2.75 -20.43
N VAL A 116 6.60 -1.87 -21.41
CA VAL A 116 5.65 -0.75 -21.26
C VAL A 116 4.20 -1.25 -21.23
N GLY A 117 3.37 -0.56 -20.51
CA GLY A 117 1.95 -0.85 -20.42
C GLY A 117 1.20 0.25 -19.65
N ILE A 118 -0.07 -0.01 -19.43
CA ILE A 118 -0.92 0.87 -18.64
C ILE A 118 -0.30 1.06 -17.24
N GLY A 119 -0.16 2.33 -16.81
CA GLY A 119 0.51 2.68 -15.55
C GLY A 119 2.03 2.88 -15.67
N THR A 120 2.62 2.73 -16.87
CA THR A 120 4.00 3.16 -17.09
C THR A 120 4.07 4.68 -17.21
N ILE A 121 4.97 5.30 -16.47
CA ILE A 121 5.15 6.74 -16.44
C ILE A 121 6.63 7.05 -16.70
N ALA A 122 6.88 7.90 -17.69
CA ALA A 122 8.20 8.48 -17.87
C ALA A 122 8.33 9.77 -17.03
N VAL A 123 9.46 9.90 -16.37
CA VAL A 123 9.75 10.96 -15.41
C VAL A 123 11.19 11.49 -15.59
N ASP A 124 11.50 12.60 -14.91
CA ASP A 124 12.88 12.95 -14.60
C ASP A 124 13.30 12.18 -13.33
N PRO A 125 14.21 11.17 -13.42
CA PRO A 125 14.57 10.36 -12.28
C PRO A 125 15.34 11.11 -11.17
N THR A 126 15.80 12.34 -11.45
CA THR A 126 16.38 13.22 -10.44
C THR A 126 15.32 13.92 -9.58
N VAL A 127 14.08 13.96 -10.04
CA VAL A 127 12.93 14.58 -9.35
C VAL A 127 12.00 13.52 -8.77
N ILE A 128 11.68 12.50 -9.57
CA ILE A 128 10.86 11.35 -9.17
C ILE A 128 11.68 10.09 -9.44
N PRO A 129 12.26 9.46 -8.42
CA PRO A 129 13.08 8.26 -8.59
C PRO A 129 12.31 7.12 -9.26
N TYR A 130 13.01 6.27 -10.01
CA TYR A 130 12.42 5.06 -10.56
C TYR A 130 11.78 4.19 -9.49
N TYR A 131 10.76 3.42 -9.88
CA TYR A 131 9.92 2.57 -9.03
C TYR A 131 9.04 3.32 -8.03
N THR A 132 9.00 4.66 -8.11
CA THR A 132 8.04 5.45 -7.34
C THR A 132 6.62 5.15 -7.83
N LYS A 133 5.76 4.74 -6.92
CA LYS A 133 4.32 4.58 -7.18
C LYS A 133 3.61 5.90 -6.99
N MET A 134 2.66 6.20 -7.86
CA MET A 134 1.93 7.45 -7.81
C MET A 134 0.50 7.29 -8.31
N PHE A 135 -0.37 8.18 -7.85
CA PHE A 135 -1.70 8.38 -8.41
C PHE A 135 -1.75 9.73 -9.12
N ILE A 136 -2.27 9.77 -10.34
CA ILE A 136 -2.26 10.96 -11.19
C ILE A 136 -3.68 11.30 -11.66
N GLN A 137 -4.06 12.55 -11.50
CA GLN A 137 -5.28 13.11 -12.07
C GLN A 137 -5.03 14.51 -12.66
N ALA A 138 -5.86 14.93 -13.60
CA ALA A 138 -5.86 16.31 -14.06
C ALA A 138 -6.08 17.27 -12.88
N SER A 139 -5.33 18.37 -12.80
CA SER A 139 -5.39 19.28 -11.64
C SER A 139 -6.77 19.93 -11.45
N ASN A 140 -7.59 19.97 -12.50
CA ASN A 140 -8.97 20.44 -12.42
C ASN A 140 -9.99 19.32 -12.13
N GLY A 141 -9.53 18.10 -11.84
CA GLY A 141 -10.38 16.94 -11.57
C GLY A 141 -11.13 16.36 -12.78
N SER A 142 -10.95 16.92 -13.99
CA SER A 142 -11.74 16.53 -15.16
C SER A 142 -11.43 15.13 -15.70
N ARG A 143 -10.25 14.58 -15.41
CA ARG A 143 -9.78 13.27 -15.88
C ARG A 143 -8.82 12.62 -14.89
N VAL A 144 -8.88 11.31 -14.82
CA VAL A 144 -7.97 10.48 -14.02
C VAL A 144 -7.12 9.66 -14.97
N TYR A 145 -5.80 9.66 -14.76
CA TYR A 145 -4.90 8.65 -15.31
C TYR A 145 -4.86 7.43 -14.40
N GLY A 146 -4.90 7.66 -13.10
CA GLY A 146 -4.93 6.65 -12.06
C GLY A 146 -3.56 6.24 -11.56
N MET A 147 -3.48 4.98 -11.14
CA MET A 147 -2.26 4.39 -10.59
C MET A 147 -1.18 4.20 -11.65
N GLY A 148 0.06 4.51 -11.29
CA GLY A 148 1.22 4.23 -12.13
C GLY A 148 2.52 4.16 -11.35
N THR A 149 3.57 3.79 -12.08
CA THR A 149 4.92 3.64 -11.53
C THR A 149 5.91 4.33 -12.47
N ALA A 150 6.86 5.04 -11.90
CA ALA A 150 7.98 5.64 -12.63
C ALA A 150 8.92 4.53 -13.14
N LEU A 151 8.81 4.17 -14.40
CA LEU A 151 9.59 3.07 -15.03
C LEU A 151 10.37 3.54 -16.25
N ASP A 152 10.10 4.76 -16.71
CA ASP A 152 10.67 5.25 -17.95
C ASP A 152 11.23 6.68 -17.79
N CYS A 153 11.97 7.14 -18.77
CA CYS A 153 12.45 8.50 -18.88
C CYS A 153 12.50 8.92 -20.35
N GLY A 154 12.64 10.22 -20.60
CA GLY A 154 12.80 10.75 -21.93
C GLY A 154 13.71 11.99 -21.93
N GLY A 155 14.36 12.25 -23.06
CA GLY A 155 15.25 13.42 -23.19
C GLY A 155 14.53 14.76 -22.93
N ALA A 156 13.23 14.84 -23.30
CA ALA A 156 12.38 16.00 -23.07
C ALA A 156 11.63 15.98 -21.74
N ILE A 157 11.69 14.89 -20.99
CA ILE A 157 10.98 14.73 -19.71
C ILE A 157 11.92 15.17 -18.59
N LYS A 158 11.85 16.46 -18.23
CA LYS A 158 12.74 17.10 -17.25
C LYS A 158 11.96 17.89 -16.20
N GLY A 159 12.48 17.88 -14.97
CA GLY A 159 11.85 18.59 -13.87
C GLY A 159 10.45 18.03 -13.54
N ASN A 160 9.47 18.91 -13.43
CA ASN A 160 8.09 18.57 -13.13
C ASN A 160 7.27 18.23 -14.40
N ILE A 161 7.85 17.44 -15.30
CA ILE A 161 7.16 16.89 -16.47
C ILE A 161 7.00 15.39 -16.26
N VAL A 162 5.82 14.86 -16.54
CA VAL A 162 5.53 13.42 -16.57
C VAL A 162 4.93 13.05 -17.91
N ASP A 163 5.33 11.91 -18.47
CA ASP A 163 4.80 11.42 -19.74
C ASP A 163 4.10 10.08 -19.51
N LEU A 164 2.83 10.04 -19.86
CA LEU A 164 1.91 8.99 -19.47
C LEU A 164 1.70 8.04 -20.64
N TRP A 165 1.94 6.75 -20.44
CA TRP A 165 1.74 5.77 -21.48
C TRP A 165 0.25 5.46 -21.70
N PHE A 166 -0.12 5.41 -22.98
CA PHE A 166 -1.45 5.01 -23.45
C PHE A 166 -1.38 3.94 -24.53
N PRO A 167 -2.41 3.09 -24.68
CA PRO A 167 -2.38 1.99 -25.63
C PRO A 167 -2.43 2.43 -27.10
N SER A 168 -2.90 3.64 -27.38
CA SER A 168 -3.04 4.13 -28.76
C SER A 168 -2.74 5.62 -28.91
N PHE A 169 -2.42 6.03 -30.13
CA PHE A 169 -2.29 7.43 -30.50
C PHE A 169 -3.59 8.23 -30.25
N ALA A 170 -4.75 7.61 -30.49
CA ALA A 170 -6.04 8.25 -30.25
C ALA A 170 -6.23 8.58 -28.76
N ASP A 171 -5.82 7.69 -27.87
CA ASP A 171 -5.86 7.91 -26.41
C ASP A 171 -4.88 9.03 -26.01
N CYS A 172 -3.66 9.05 -26.57
CA CYS A 172 -2.72 10.16 -26.36
C CYS A 172 -3.31 11.50 -26.78
N ARG A 173 -3.95 11.56 -27.94
CA ARG A 173 -4.62 12.79 -28.41
C ARG A 173 -5.78 13.19 -27.50
N SER A 174 -6.55 12.24 -27.03
CA SER A 174 -7.65 12.47 -26.10
C SER A 174 -7.15 13.01 -24.75
N TRP A 175 -6.03 12.47 -24.24
CA TRP A 175 -5.40 12.99 -23.04
C TRP A 175 -4.82 14.40 -23.29
N GLY A 176 -4.03 14.57 -24.32
CA GLY A 176 -3.38 15.83 -24.68
C GLY A 176 -2.34 16.26 -23.61
N ARG A 177 -1.90 17.52 -23.72
CA ARG A 177 -1.03 18.14 -22.71
C ARG A 177 -1.86 18.89 -21.68
N ARG A 178 -1.59 18.66 -20.38
CA ARG A 178 -2.33 19.30 -19.28
C ARG A 178 -1.54 19.31 -17.98
N ASN A 179 -1.95 20.20 -17.08
CA ASN A 179 -1.47 20.15 -15.70
C ASN A 179 -2.16 19.00 -14.95
N VAL A 180 -1.36 18.26 -14.19
CA VAL A 180 -1.79 17.14 -13.37
C VAL A 180 -1.33 17.33 -11.94
N THR A 181 -2.11 16.79 -11.02
CA THR A 181 -1.71 16.57 -9.63
C THR A 181 -1.21 15.15 -9.51
N VAL A 182 0.02 15.01 -9.05
CA VAL A 182 0.72 13.75 -8.83
C VAL A 182 0.85 13.53 -7.33
N TYR A 183 0.25 12.48 -6.83
CA TYR A 183 0.39 12.03 -5.45
C TYR A 183 1.42 10.92 -5.41
N ILE A 184 2.56 11.17 -4.76
CA ILE A 184 3.58 10.15 -4.51
C ILE A 184 3.10 9.28 -3.37
N LEU A 185 2.86 8.01 -3.65
CA LEU A 185 2.28 7.08 -2.68
C LEU A 185 3.36 6.53 -1.76
N ASP A 186 2.99 6.30 -0.51
CA ASP A 186 3.90 5.68 0.44
C ASP A 186 4.22 4.25 -0.01
N ARG A 187 5.47 3.84 0.20
CA ARG A 187 5.84 2.43 0.09
C ARG A 187 5.07 1.68 1.16
N LYS A 188 4.23 0.73 0.76
CA LYS A 188 3.65 -0.19 1.75
C LYS A 188 4.81 -0.82 2.52
N SER A 189 4.88 -0.57 3.81
CA SER A 189 5.75 -1.35 4.70
C SER A 189 5.32 -2.80 4.55
N SER A 190 6.26 -3.63 4.15
CA SER A 190 6.08 -5.08 3.97
C SER A 190 5.88 -5.74 5.31
#